data_d90e2fd0b75881037529559aebc6c2d0
#
_entry.id   d90e2fd0b75881037529559aebc6c2d0
#
_cell.length_a   1.000
_cell.length_b   1.000
_cell.length_c   1.000
_cell.angle_alpha   90.00
_cell.angle_beta   90.00
_cell.angle_gamma   90.00
#
_symmetry.space_group_name_H-M   'P 1'
#
loop_
_entity.id
_entity.type
_entity.pdbx_description
1 polymer ?
#
loop_
_entity_poly.entity_id
_entity_poly.type
_entity_poly.pdbx_seq_one_letter_code
_entity_poly.pdbx_strand_id
1 'polypeptide(L)'
;MKKYRRNILVILITVMLTFVTAVGNIGTKVNAASKYKLSSKSVSIENGKTYKIKLKGVSGKINTKKLKWKSSKKSVASVTKLSSNKALIKAKNPGQTMVTATYKGKKYKCLIKVNKKTVPDEPKLNATEVEIHRISDKAIPYIGKNSSKNYSFQFKVTGTRYSVLEWSIEGGKREKQQFIVTDDGVVKMHIGNEYTKPSSECIVRAKLSNGKELTAKVIGIDDEAAYIRKVMDDFKKTYITDSMTEYQKMEKVAWYLSAEYDYQLYQPSWGEYIITGKGDCFASRVAVMYFCRDLGLHAGYCPDYDAHGDTVVRADGKVYLVTTGFNEKKPRTYWINEMTRELFDKRNPKNFLDPEYFWGE
;
A
#
# COMPACT_ATOMS: atom_id res chain seq x y z
N MET A 1 11.51 47.12 5.83
CA MET A 1 10.23 46.70 6.39
C MET A 1 10.33 46.33 7.88
N LYS A 2 10.64 47.31 8.73
CA LYS A 2 10.81 47.14 10.20
C LYS A 2 10.20 48.35 10.95
N LYS A 3 8.97 48.78 10.59
CA LYS A 3 8.35 49.97 11.22
C LYS A 3 6.83 49.82 11.55
N TYR A 4 6.23 48.61 11.41
CA TYR A 4 4.79 48.45 11.62
C TYR A 4 4.40 47.55 12.80
N ARG A 5 5.35 47.14 13.67
CA ARG A 5 5.04 46.27 14.84
C ARG A 5 5.05 46.95 16.20
N ARG A 6 5.15 48.30 16.26
CA ARG A 6 5.21 49.01 17.57
C ARG A 6 3.95 49.77 17.96
N ASN A 7 2.93 49.90 17.11
CA ASN A 7 1.77 50.75 17.39
C ASN A 7 0.48 50.02 17.79
N ILE A 8 0.49 48.70 17.92
CA ILE A 8 -0.70 47.94 18.35
C ILE A 8 -0.70 47.60 19.85
N LEU A 9 0.44 47.80 20.53
CA LEU A 9 0.53 47.46 21.99
C LEU A 9 0.24 48.70 22.91
N VAL A 10 0.06 49.91 22.40
CA VAL A 10 -0.18 51.11 23.21
C VAL A 10 -1.68 51.50 23.30
N ILE A 11 -2.55 50.95 22.43
CA ILE A 11 -3.99 51.29 22.43
C ILE A 11 -4.85 50.40 23.39
N LEU A 12 -4.29 49.36 23.96
CA LEU A 12 -5.01 48.45 24.87
C LEU A 12 -4.83 48.76 26.38
N ILE A 13 -4.08 49.80 26.76
CA ILE A 13 -3.83 50.16 28.17
C ILE A 13 -4.54 51.46 28.58
N THR A 14 -5.12 52.23 27.66
CA THR A 14 -5.72 53.55 27.97
C THR A 14 -7.25 53.57 28.10
N VAL A 15 -7.97 52.43 28.12
CA VAL A 15 -9.42 52.36 28.31
C VAL A 15 -9.80 51.86 29.71
N MET A 16 -8.85 51.69 30.64
CA MET A 16 -9.13 51.13 31.96
C MET A 16 -9.00 52.14 33.13
N LEU A 17 -8.99 53.44 32.89
CA LEU A 17 -8.86 54.43 33.99
C LEU A 17 -9.71 55.67 33.80
N THR A 18 -11.05 55.54 33.68
CA THR A 18 -12.00 56.62 34.02
C THR A 18 -13.36 56.02 34.30
N PHE A 19 -13.59 55.57 35.50
CA PHE A 19 -14.90 55.51 36.11
C PHE A 19 -14.75 55.32 37.65
N VAL A 20 -14.32 56.38 38.32
CA VAL A 20 -14.51 56.54 39.77
C VAL A 20 -15.03 57.94 39.96
N THR A 21 -16.32 58.10 40.24
CA THR A 21 -16.97 58.91 41.24
C THR A 21 -18.45 59.09 40.87
N ALA A 22 -19.30 58.26 41.43
CA ALA A 22 -20.67 58.62 41.82
C ALA A 22 -21.01 57.77 43.05
N VAL A 23 -20.72 58.30 44.22
CA VAL A 23 -21.11 57.75 45.50
C VAL A 23 -22.63 58.01 45.67
N GLY A 24 -23.42 57.04 45.22
CA GLY A 24 -24.81 56.91 45.62
C GLY A 24 -24.90 55.79 46.66
N ASN A 25 -25.33 56.14 47.84
CA ASN A 25 -25.54 55.26 48.98
C ASN A 25 -26.65 54.23 48.64
N ILE A 26 -26.27 53.12 48.00
CA ILE A 26 -27.12 51.96 47.76
C ILE A 26 -26.73 50.94 48.81
N GLY A 27 -27.59 50.72 49.80
CA GLY A 27 -27.45 49.68 50.81
C GLY A 27 -27.08 48.36 50.17
N THR A 28 -25.83 47.93 50.36
CA THR A 28 -25.37 46.62 49.97
C THR A 28 -26.12 45.61 50.81
N LYS A 29 -27.20 45.01 50.25
CA LYS A 29 -27.68 43.73 50.70
C LYS A 29 -26.48 42.75 50.57
N VAL A 30 -25.76 42.53 51.64
CA VAL A 30 -24.80 41.45 51.75
C VAL A 30 -25.59 40.17 51.52
N ASN A 31 -25.52 39.66 50.29
CA ASN A 31 -26.08 38.35 49.92
C ASN A 31 -25.30 37.31 50.71
N ALA A 32 -25.86 36.88 51.85
CA ALA A 32 -25.30 35.77 52.63
C ALA A 32 -24.97 34.62 51.68
N ALA A 33 -23.71 34.23 51.62
CA ALA A 33 -23.20 33.20 50.74
C ALA A 33 -24.12 31.97 50.78
N SER A 34 -24.69 31.56 49.68
CA SER A 34 -25.64 30.47 49.61
C SER A 34 -25.04 29.22 50.23
N LYS A 35 -25.65 28.66 51.28
CA LYS A 35 -25.29 27.40 51.93
C LYS A 35 -25.10 26.24 50.94
N TYR A 36 -25.70 26.34 49.72
CA TYR A 36 -25.69 25.31 48.71
C TYR A 36 -24.92 25.78 47.46
N LYS A 37 -24.10 24.88 46.86
CA LYS A 37 -23.39 25.14 45.60
C LYS A 37 -23.27 23.87 44.77
N LEU A 38 -23.21 23.99 43.44
CA LEU A 38 -22.87 22.86 42.58
C LEU A 38 -21.40 22.49 42.71
N SER A 39 -21.07 21.21 42.48
CA SER A 39 -19.69 20.72 42.46
C SER A 39 -18.81 21.41 41.40
N SER A 40 -19.46 21.96 40.36
CA SER A 40 -18.79 22.72 39.30
C SER A 40 -19.70 23.83 38.77
N LYS A 41 -19.12 24.99 38.45
CA LYS A 41 -19.82 26.13 37.82
C LYS A 41 -19.81 26.00 36.27
N SER A 42 -18.79 25.34 35.73
CA SER A 42 -18.66 25.03 34.31
C SER A 42 -17.99 23.69 34.15
N VAL A 43 -18.36 22.95 33.09
CA VAL A 43 -17.81 21.64 32.75
C VAL A 43 -17.71 21.52 31.23
N SER A 44 -16.55 21.10 30.72
CA SER A 44 -16.40 20.66 29.33
C SER A 44 -16.49 19.15 29.27
N ILE A 45 -17.33 18.65 28.37
CA ILE A 45 -17.57 17.19 28.17
C ILE A 45 -17.49 16.91 26.69
N GLU A 46 -16.79 15.85 26.32
CA GLU A 46 -16.77 15.36 24.94
C GLU A 46 -18.11 14.74 24.55
N ASN A 47 -18.55 14.94 23.31
CA ASN A 47 -19.77 14.34 22.77
C ASN A 47 -19.81 12.81 23.03
N GLY A 48 -20.96 12.33 23.51
CA GLY A 48 -21.19 10.93 23.88
C GLY A 48 -20.77 10.56 25.31
N LYS A 49 -19.93 11.38 25.98
CA LYS A 49 -19.50 11.13 27.35
C LYS A 49 -20.50 11.62 28.39
N THR A 50 -20.29 11.20 29.62
CA THR A 50 -21.17 11.58 30.76
C THR A 50 -20.38 12.25 31.88
N TYR A 51 -21.04 13.07 32.66
CA TYR A 51 -20.48 13.75 33.84
C TYR A 51 -21.43 13.71 35.03
N LYS A 52 -20.95 13.36 36.23
CA LYS A 52 -21.72 13.36 37.45
C LYS A 52 -21.56 14.70 38.16
N ILE A 53 -22.67 15.44 38.31
CA ILE A 53 -22.74 16.72 39.05
C ILE A 53 -23.42 16.53 40.39
N LYS A 54 -23.02 17.30 41.41
CA LYS A 54 -23.54 17.18 42.81
C LYS A 54 -23.88 18.57 43.36
N LEU A 55 -25.01 18.68 44.06
CA LEU A 55 -25.32 19.82 44.91
C LEU A 55 -24.64 19.62 46.27
N LYS A 56 -23.69 20.51 46.66
CA LYS A 56 -22.90 20.49 47.90
C LYS A 56 -23.52 21.46 48.93
N GLY A 57 -23.08 21.37 50.21
CA GLY A 57 -23.46 22.28 51.30
C GLY A 57 -24.67 21.79 52.11
N VAL A 58 -25.04 20.55 51.94
CA VAL A 58 -26.13 19.93 52.66
C VAL A 58 -25.61 19.07 53.77
N SER A 59 -25.83 19.48 55.04
CA SER A 59 -25.71 18.63 56.22
C SER A 59 -27.07 17.94 56.43
N GLY A 60 -27.08 16.60 56.46
CA GLY A 60 -28.30 15.79 56.63
C GLY A 60 -28.93 15.27 55.32
N LYS A 61 -29.98 14.46 55.45
CA LYS A 61 -30.71 13.88 54.30
C LYS A 61 -31.43 15.00 53.49
N ILE A 62 -31.04 15.20 52.22
CA ILE A 62 -31.74 16.08 51.28
C ILE A 62 -33.13 15.50 51.03
N ASN A 63 -34.16 16.32 51.19
CA ASN A 63 -35.48 15.95 50.69
C ASN A 63 -35.44 15.90 49.15
N THR A 64 -35.26 14.69 48.64
CA THR A 64 -35.08 14.42 47.22
C THR A 64 -36.26 14.83 46.36
N LYS A 65 -37.47 14.89 46.93
CA LYS A 65 -38.68 15.33 46.21
C LYS A 65 -38.64 16.82 45.88
N LYS A 66 -37.86 17.63 46.64
CA LYS A 66 -37.73 19.10 46.43
C LYS A 66 -36.54 19.51 45.56
N LEU A 67 -35.64 18.60 45.14
CA LEU A 67 -34.53 18.89 44.21
C LEU A 67 -34.90 18.53 42.78
N LYS A 68 -35.02 19.54 41.91
CA LYS A 68 -35.33 19.40 40.50
C LYS A 68 -34.12 19.75 39.65
N TRP A 69 -33.82 18.93 38.60
CA TRP A 69 -32.76 19.15 37.63
C TRP A 69 -33.35 19.45 36.26
N LYS A 70 -32.80 20.44 35.54
CA LYS A 70 -33.25 20.81 34.18
C LYS A 70 -32.04 21.23 33.33
N SER A 71 -31.99 20.79 32.07
CA SER A 71 -31.13 21.33 31.04
C SER A 71 -31.89 22.32 30.16
N SER A 72 -31.29 23.47 29.84
CA SER A 72 -31.89 24.48 28.97
C SER A 72 -31.98 24.03 27.49
N LYS A 73 -31.02 23.22 27.02
CA LYS A 73 -31.00 22.63 25.67
C LYS A 73 -30.74 21.14 25.78
N LYS A 74 -31.81 20.31 25.81
CA LYS A 74 -31.69 18.84 25.93
C LYS A 74 -31.03 18.17 24.72
N SER A 75 -31.03 18.84 23.56
CA SER A 75 -30.32 18.40 22.35
C SER A 75 -28.81 18.47 22.51
N VAL A 76 -28.26 19.42 23.27
CA VAL A 76 -26.84 19.55 23.57
C VAL A 76 -26.42 18.61 24.68
N ALA A 77 -27.10 18.66 25.84
CA ALA A 77 -26.91 17.72 26.93
C ALA A 77 -28.18 17.48 27.71
N SER A 78 -28.45 16.23 28.04
CA SER A 78 -29.56 15.87 28.97
C SER A 78 -29.03 15.72 30.40
N VAL A 79 -29.91 15.93 31.38
CA VAL A 79 -29.61 15.70 32.79
C VAL A 79 -30.64 14.75 33.38
N THR A 80 -30.18 13.73 34.11
CA THR A 80 -31.00 12.73 34.78
C THR A 80 -30.60 12.66 36.25
N LYS A 81 -31.59 12.70 37.17
CA LYS A 81 -31.32 12.52 38.59
C LYS A 81 -30.81 11.11 38.87
N LEU A 82 -29.72 10.98 39.61
CA LEU A 82 -29.15 9.71 40.04
C LEU A 82 -29.48 9.33 41.48
N SER A 83 -29.32 10.28 42.39
CA SER A 83 -29.55 10.06 43.83
C SER A 83 -29.98 11.35 44.51
N SER A 84 -30.05 11.39 45.86
CA SER A 84 -30.54 12.52 46.64
C SER A 84 -30.00 13.88 46.20
N ASN A 85 -28.70 13.99 45.91
CA ASN A 85 -28.06 15.26 45.55
C ASN A 85 -27.18 15.20 44.29
N LYS A 86 -27.26 14.10 43.54
CA LYS A 86 -26.43 13.86 42.32
C LYS A 86 -27.28 13.73 41.08
N ALA A 87 -26.76 14.20 39.94
CA ALA A 87 -27.34 13.99 38.63
C ALA A 87 -26.26 13.57 37.62
N LEU A 88 -26.68 12.86 36.60
CA LEU A 88 -25.88 12.49 35.45
C LEU A 88 -26.17 13.42 34.28
N ILE A 89 -25.18 14.04 33.76
CA ILE A 89 -25.24 14.82 32.53
C ILE A 89 -24.71 13.91 31.41
N LYS A 90 -25.51 13.75 30.31
CA LYS A 90 -25.10 13.02 29.09
C LYS A 90 -24.95 14.03 27.97
N ALA A 91 -23.73 14.22 27.49
CA ALA A 91 -23.41 15.04 26.32
C ALA A 91 -23.94 14.38 25.04
N LYS A 92 -24.68 15.13 24.19
CA LYS A 92 -25.37 14.61 23.00
C LYS A 92 -24.82 15.21 21.71
N ASN A 93 -24.79 16.56 21.64
CA ASN A 93 -24.30 17.27 20.45
C ASN A 93 -23.40 18.43 20.88
N PRO A 94 -22.38 18.78 20.06
CA PRO A 94 -21.53 19.93 20.32
C PRO A 94 -22.34 21.21 20.53
N GLY A 95 -21.89 22.05 21.45
CA GLY A 95 -22.54 23.30 21.80
C GLY A 95 -22.53 23.60 23.29
N GLN A 96 -23.34 24.56 23.73
CA GLN A 96 -23.44 24.97 25.13
C GLN A 96 -24.87 24.86 25.64
N THR A 97 -25.01 24.44 26.90
CA THR A 97 -26.29 24.39 27.61
C THR A 97 -26.10 24.68 29.10
N MET A 98 -27.13 25.20 29.75
CA MET A 98 -27.14 25.43 31.19
C MET A 98 -27.86 24.29 31.90
N VAL A 99 -27.17 23.59 32.76
CA VAL A 99 -27.79 22.65 33.69
C VAL A 99 -28.12 23.39 35.00
N THR A 100 -29.37 23.35 35.43
CA THR A 100 -29.86 24.03 36.64
C THR A 100 -30.39 23.01 37.63
N ALA A 101 -29.89 23.11 38.88
CA ALA A 101 -30.47 22.47 40.04
C ALA A 101 -31.35 23.50 40.79
N THR A 102 -32.64 23.21 40.98
CA THR A 102 -33.53 24.04 41.79
C THR A 102 -33.80 23.34 43.11
N TYR A 103 -33.46 24.01 44.24
CA TYR A 103 -33.65 23.48 45.57
C TYR A 103 -34.09 24.60 46.55
N LYS A 104 -35.16 24.39 47.32
CA LYS A 104 -35.75 25.38 48.23
C LYS A 104 -35.93 26.74 47.55
N GLY A 105 -36.52 26.76 46.34
CA GLY A 105 -36.82 27.98 45.56
C GLY A 105 -35.58 28.64 44.90
N LYS A 106 -34.36 28.26 45.28
CA LYS A 106 -33.11 28.82 44.70
C LYS A 106 -32.57 27.98 43.54
N LYS A 107 -32.02 28.66 42.53
CA LYS A 107 -31.46 28.06 41.29
C LYS A 107 -29.92 28.07 41.32
N TYR A 108 -29.31 26.92 41.10
CA TYR A 108 -27.84 26.71 41.01
C TYR A 108 -27.52 26.28 39.61
N LYS A 109 -26.71 27.06 38.89
CA LYS A 109 -26.44 26.87 37.46
C LYS A 109 -25.04 26.34 37.21
N CYS A 110 -24.89 25.45 36.23
CA CYS A 110 -23.61 24.96 35.69
C CYS A 110 -23.65 25.07 34.17
N LEU A 111 -22.65 25.75 33.57
CA LEU A 111 -22.48 25.80 32.14
C LEU A 111 -21.87 24.51 31.68
N ILE A 112 -22.49 23.83 30.73
CA ILE A 112 -21.97 22.64 30.08
C ILE A 112 -21.56 23.00 28.66
N LYS A 113 -20.27 22.80 28.34
CA LYS A 113 -19.73 22.90 27.02
C LYS A 113 -19.53 21.48 26.50
N VAL A 114 -20.21 21.10 25.41
CA VAL A 114 -20.03 19.83 24.75
C VAL A 114 -19.11 20.06 23.56
N ASN A 115 -17.96 19.45 23.60
CA ASN A 115 -16.97 19.49 22.54
C ASN A 115 -17.23 18.36 21.54
N LYS A 116 -16.82 18.53 20.28
CA LYS A 116 -16.77 17.42 19.31
C LYS A 116 -15.87 16.31 19.87
N LYS A 117 -16.21 15.07 19.57
CA LYS A 117 -15.34 13.94 19.88
C LYS A 117 -14.02 14.15 19.13
N THR A 118 -12.92 14.22 19.84
CA THR A 118 -11.58 14.25 19.25
C THR A 118 -11.26 12.83 18.78
N VAL A 119 -11.22 12.61 17.46
CA VAL A 119 -10.59 11.42 16.90
C VAL A 119 -9.08 11.63 17.06
N PRO A 120 -8.33 10.69 17.63
CA PRO A 120 -6.88 10.78 17.64
C PRO A 120 -6.39 11.02 16.21
N ASP A 121 -5.48 11.96 16.04
CA ASP A 121 -4.90 12.25 14.72
C ASP A 121 -3.61 11.43 14.54
N GLU A 122 -3.77 10.12 14.60
CA GLU A 122 -2.73 9.11 14.36
C GLU A 122 -3.10 8.29 13.14
N PRO A 123 -2.94 8.88 11.93
CA PRO A 123 -3.26 8.19 10.70
C PRO A 123 -2.33 7.00 10.49
N LYS A 124 -2.90 5.87 10.10
CA LYS A 124 -2.18 4.66 9.75
C LYS A 124 -2.87 3.92 8.60
N LEU A 125 -2.08 3.23 7.81
CA LEU A 125 -2.59 2.27 6.84
C LEU A 125 -3.05 0.98 7.54
N ASN A 126 -3.98 0.26 6.92
CA ASN A 126 -4.45 -1.04 7.38
C ASN A 126 -3.40 -2.16 7.22
N ALA A 127 -2.33 -1.92 6.43
CA ALA A 127 -1.16 -2.77 6.31
C ALA A 127 0.07 -1.91 6.00
N THR A 128 1.25 -2.36 6.45
CA THR A 128 2.56 -1.74 6.15
C THR A 128 3.33 -2.47 5.07
N GLU A 129 2.99 -3.76 4.86
CA GLU A 129 3.52 -4.60 3.80
C GLU A 129 2.42 -5.56 3.34
N VAL A 130 2.35 -5.82 2.02
CA VAL A 130 1.41 -6.76 1.42
C VAL A 130 2.05 -7.47 0.24
N GLU A 131 1.63 -8.73 0.03
CA GLU A 131 1.95 -9.51 -1.16
C GLU A 131 0.71 -9.58 -2.05
N ILE A 132 0.92 -9.32 -3.35
CA ILE A 132 -0.10 -9.46 -4.39
C ILE A 132 0.46 -10.27 -5.57
N HIS A 133 -0.41 -10.96 -6.26
CA HIS A 133 -0.06 -11.83 -7.38
C HIS A 133 -0.58 -11.27 -8.71
N ARG A 134 0.02 -11.71 -9.79
CA ARG A 134 -0.43 -11.50 -11.15
C ARG A 134 -0.38 -12.81 -11.93
N ILE A 135 -1.42 -13.05 -12.73
CA ILE A 135 -1.47 -14.10 -13.75
C ILE A 135 -2.29 -13.57 -14.93
N SER A 136 -1.88 -13.83 -16.15
CA SER A 136 -2.69 -13.50 -17.32
C SER A 136 -3.79 -14.52 -17.56
N ASP A 137 -4.87 -14.10 -18.20
CA ASP A 137 -5.97 -15.00 -18.57
C ASP A 137 -5.51 -16.14 -19.49
N LYS A 138 -4.49 -15.89 -20.33
CA LYS A 138 -3.89 -16.90 -21.21
C LYS A 138 -3.17 -18.00 -20.45
N ALA A 139 -2.53 -17.68 -19.34
CA ALA A 139 -1.77 -18.64 -18.53
C ALA A 139 -2.66 -19.47 -17.59
N ILE A 140 -3.83 -18.96 -17.19
CA ILE A 140 -4.73 -19.65 -16.26
C ILE A 140 -5.06 -21.10 -16.65
N PRO A 141 -5.35 -21.45 -17.94
CA PRO A 141 -5.65 -22.82 -18.33
C PRO A 141 -4.50 -23.82 -18.08
N TYR A 142 -3.27 -23.35 -18.00
CA TYR A 142 -2.07 -24.18 -17.92
C TYR A 142 -1.51 -24.28 -16.50
N ILE A 143 -1.42 -23.17 -15.81
CA ILE A 143 -0.81 -23.10 -14.47
C ILE A 143 -1.83 -22.91 -13.35
N GLY A 144 -3.09 -22.62 -13.69
CA GLY A 144 -4.18 -22.42 -12.73
C GLY A 144 -4.10 -21.09 -11.99
N LYS A 145 -5.26 -20.59 -11.57
CA LYS A 145 -5.36 -19.43 -10.67
C LYS A 145 -5.60 -19.91 -9.25
N ASN A 146 -4.71 -19.59 -8.33
CA ASN A 146 -4.85 -20.00 -6.94
C ASN A 146 -5.77 -19.02 -6.18
N SER A 147 -6.94 -19.48 -5.75
CA SER A 147 -7.92 -18.67 -5.02
C SER A 147 -7.47 -18.23 -3.62
N SER A 148 -6.43 -18.86 -3.05
CA SER A 148 -5.86 -18.42 -1.77
C SER A 148 -4.91 -17.21 -1.90
N LYS A 149 -4.55 -16.82 -3.12
CA LYS A 149 -3.66 -15.68 -3.40
C LYS A 149 -4.44 -14.39 -3.61
N ASN A 150 -3.87 -13.27 -3.19
CA ASN A 150 -4.45 -11.94 -3.41
C ASN A 150 -3.94 -11.40 -4.76
N TYR A 151 -4.83 -11.13 -5.70
CA TYR A 151 -4.50 -10.49 -6.99
C TYR A 151 -4.70 -8.97 -6.98
N SER A 152 -5.11 -8.43 -5.85
CA SER A 152 -5.18 -7.01 -5.55
C SER A 152 -5.29 -6.81 -4.04
N PHE A 153 -4.91 -5.64 -3.56
CA PHE A 153 -5.09 -5.27 -2.15
C PHE A 153 -5.64 -3.86 -2.05
N GLN A 154 -6.62 -3.64 -1.16
CA GLN A 154 -7.15 -2.33 -0.87
C GLN A 154 -6.51 -1.74 0.38
N PHE A 155 -5.72 -0.70 0.22
CA PHE A 155 -5.25 0.12 1.31
C PHE A 155 -6.37 1.01 1.84
N LYS A 156 -6.39 1.22 3.16
CA LYS A 156 -7.33 2.11 3.87
C LYS A 156 -6.57 2.89 4.92
N VAL A 157 -6.84 4.18 5.00
CA VAL A 157 -6.33 5.03 6.08
C VAL A 157 -7.35 5.05 7.22
N THR A 158 -6.87 4.82 8.43
CA THR A 158 -7.66 4.83 9.67
C THR A 158 -7.00 5.73 10.72
N GLY A 159 -7.68 6.00 11.85
CA GLY A 159 -7.11 6.77 12.97
C GLY A 159 -7.00 8.27 12.73
N THR A 160 -7.65 8.82 11.69
CA THR A 160 -7.59 10.24 11.36
C THR A 160 -8.94 10.78 10.87
N ARG A 161 -9.09 12.11 10.93
CA ARG A 161 -10.21 12.87 10.33
C ARG A 161 -9.87 13.41 8.93
N TYR A 162 -8.62 13.33 8.51
CA TYR A 162 -8.18 13.83 7.23
C TYR A 162 -8.47 12.83 6.12
N SER A 163 -8.90 13.33 4.97
CA SER A 163 -9.13 12.53 3.77
C SER A 163 -7.82 12.24 3.05
N VAL A 164 -7.77 11.15 2.31
CA VAL A 164 -6.73 10.90 1.32
C VAL A 164 -7.01 11.80 0.11
N LEU A 165 -6.02 12.55 -0.32
CA LEU A 165 -6.06 13.40 -1.51
C LEU A 165 -5.56 12.65 -2.73
N GLU A 166 -4.58 11.76 -2.53
CA GLU A 166 -3.87 11.12 -3.61
C GLU A 166 -3.30 9.78 -3.14
N TRP A 167 -3.40 8.77 -4.00
CA TRP A 167 -2.65 7.54 -3.95
C TRP A 167 -1.64 7.52 -5.08
N SER A 168 -0.40 7.10 -4.83
CA SER A 168 0.64 7.03 -5.86
C SER A 168 1.59 5.85 -5.64
N ILE A 169 2.28 5.46 -6.71
CA ILE A 169 3.36 4.48 -6.68
C ILE A 169 4.69 5.23 -6.67
N GLU A 170 5.54 4.91 -5.69
CA GLU A 170 6.93 5.32 -5.67
C GLU A 170 7.82 4.19 -6.16
N GLY A 171 8.87 4.57 -6.85
CA GLY A 171 9.84 3.67 -7.44
C GLY A 171 10.41 4.26 -8.72
N GLY A 172 11.25 3.49 -9.39
CA GLY A 172 11.79 3.81 -10.71
C GLY A 172 10.73 3.75 -11.81
N LYS A 173 11.17 3.96 -13.06
CA LYS A 173 10.28 3.92 -14.23
C LYS A 173 9.58 2.55 -14.38
N ARG A 174 10.30 1.48 -14.06
CA ARG A 174 9.80 0.11 -14.20
C ARG A 174 8.69 -0.18 -13.18
N GLU A 175 8.90 0.12 -11.90
CA GLU A 175 7.92 -0.12 -10.84
C GLU A 175 6.62 0.65 -11.08
N LYS A 176 6.72 1.89 -11.55
CA LYS A 176 5.57 2.72 -11.94
C LYS A 176 4.80 2.18 -13.15
N GLN A 177 5.43 1.36 -13.98
CA GLN A 177 4.76 0.68 -15.09
C GLN A 177 4.19 -0.67 -14.67
N GLN A 178 4.80 -1.37 -13.72
CA GLN A 178 4.38 -2.70 -13.29
C GLN A 178 3.19 -2.66 -12.33
N PHE A 179 3.10 -1.63 -11.49
CA PHE A 179 2.04 -1.51 -10.51
C PHE A 179 1.12 -0.33 -10.83
N ILE A 180 -0.14 -0.50 -10.50
CA ILE A 180 -1.14 0.58 -10.53
C ILE A 180 -1.79 0.67 -9.15
N VAL A 181 -2.15 1.89 -8.75
CA VAL A 181 -3.00 2.17 -7.60
C VAL A 181 -4.15 3.06 -8.04
N THR A 182 -5.37 2.72 -7.64
CA THR A 182 -6.59 3.48 -7.97
C THR A 182 -6.82 4.61 -6.97
N ASP A 183 -7.70 5.56 -7.29
CA ASP A 183 -8.04 6.70 -6.41
C ASP A 183 -8.66 6.27 -5.07
N ASP A 184 -9.23 5.08 -4.99
CA ASP A 184 -9.75 4.48 -3.75
C ASP A 184 -8.74 3.59 -3.01
N GLY A 185 -7.48 3.52 -3.51
CA GLY A 185 -6.37 2.84 -2.85
C GLY A 185 -6.26 1.34 -3.14
N VAL A 186 -6.86 0.84 -4.24
CA VAL A 186 -6.65 -0.55 -4.68
C VAL A 186 -5.36 -0.64 -5.49
N VAL A 187 -4.41 -1.44 -5.00
CA VAL A 187 -3.16 -1.74 -5.72
C VAL A 187 -3.28 -3.07 -6.48
N LYS A 188 -2.72 -3.10 -7.69
CA LYS A 188 -2.61 -4.30 -8.54
C LYS A 188 -1.28 -4.31 -9.26
N MET A 189 -0.78 -5.50 -9.54
CA MET A 189 0.31 -5.68 -10.50
C MET A 189 -0.29 -5.76 -11.90
N HIS A 190 0.10 -4.82 -12.78
CA HIS A 190 -0.47 -4.64 -14.12
C HIS A 190 0.37 -5.32 -15.20
N ILE A 191 1.68 -5.15 -15.17
CA ILE A 191 2.61 -5.76 -16.11
C ILE A 191 3.43 -6.82 -15.37
N GLY A 192 3.66 -7.94 -16.04
CA GLY A 192 4.47 -9.04 -15.51
C GLY A 192 5.96 -8.67 -15.39
N ASN A 193 6.66 -9.53 -14.69
CA ASN A 193 8.12 -9.45 -14.53
C ASN A 193 8.84 -10.08 -15.72
N GLU A 194 10.16 -9.89 -15.78
CA GLU A 194 11.01 -10.78 -16.55
C GLU A 194 10.85 -12.20 -16.02
N TYR A 195 10.71 -13.18 -16.92
CA TYR A 195 10.46 -14.57 -16.54
C TYR A 195 11.54 -15.22 -15.65
N THR A 196 12.73 -14.62 -15.59
CA THR A 196 13.80 -15.06 -14.68
C THR A 196 13.74 -14.40 -13.29
N LYS A 197 12.88 -13.39 -13.11
CA LYS A 197 12.72 -12.61 -11.87
C LYS A 197 11.25 -12.55 -11.49
N PRO A 198 10.74 -13.55 -10.77
CA PRO A 198 9.29 -13.66 -10.53
C PRO A 198 8.73 -12.61 -9.58
N SER A 199 9.55 -11.85 -8.86
CA SER A 199 9.08 -10.85 -7.91
C SER A 199 9.60 -9.45 -8.23
N SER A 200 8.81 -8.45 -7.87
CA SER A 200 9.18 -7.04 -7.87
C SER A 200 8.52 -6.32 -6.69
N GLU A 201 9.02 -5.15 -6.34
CA GLU A 201 8.55 -4.40 -5.19
C GLU A 201 8.27 -2.95 -5.57
N CYS A 202 7.30 -2.34 -4.92
CA CYS A 202 7.07 -0.91 -4.98
C CYS A 202 6.60 -0.37 -3.63
N ILE A 203 6.58 0.94 -3.50
CA ILE A 203 5.98 1.62 -2.35
C ILE A 203 4.69 2.30 -2.80
N VAL A 204 3.59 2.00 -2.12
CA VAL A 204 2.34 2.74 -2.25
C VAL A 204 2.35 3.87 -1.24
N ARG A 205 2.01 5.08 -1.70
CA ARG A 205 1.93 6.29 -0.88
C ARG A 205 0.49 6.82 -0.86
N ALA A 206 0.02 7.19 0.34
CA ALA A 206 -1.21 7.94 0.56
C ALA A 206 -0.87 9.34 1.07
N LYS A 207 -1.28 10.40 0.35
CA LYS A 207 -1.13 11.80 0.76
C LYS A 207 -2.43 12.29 1.38
N LEU A 208 -2.38 12.76 2.62
CA LEU A 208 -3.55 13.24 3.37
C LEU A 208 -3.77 14.74 3.20
N SER A 209 -5.00 15.19 3.44
CA SER A 209 -5.40 16.61 3.33
C SER A 209 -4.71 17.55 4.32
N ASN A 210 -4.01 17.04 5.34
CA ASN A 210 -3.15 17.80 6.24
C ASN A 210 -1.67 17.83 5.82
N GLY A 211 -1.34 17.25 4.64
CA GLY A 211 0.01 17.14 4.13
C GLY A 211 0.82 15.95 4.65
N LYS A 212 0.28 15.15 5.60
CA LYS A 212 0.95 13.94 6.08
C LYS A 212 0.91 12.87 5.00
N GLU A 213 1.98 12.10 4.88
CA GLU A 213 2.10 10.98 3.97
C GLU A 213 2.25 9.67 4.75
N LEU A 214 1.65 8.61 4.22
CA LEU A 214 1.74 7.26 4.74
C LEU A 214 2.21 6.35 3.61
N THR A 215 3.08 5.41 3.91
CA THR A 215 3.62 4.49 2.92
C THR A 215 3.46 3.05 3.35
N ALA A 216 3.36 2.15 2.36
CA ALA A 216 3.38 0.71 2.54
C ALA A 216 4.17 0.06 1.41
N LYS A 217 4.88 -1.02 1.74
CA LYS A 217 5.58 -1.86 0.77
C LYS A 217 4.59 -2.82 0.11
N VAL A 218 4.73 -3.00 -1.19
CA VAL A 218 3.98 -4.00 -1.97
C VAL A 218 4.97 -4.91 -2.68
N ILE A 219 4.84 -6.21 -2.45
CA ILE A 219 5.58 -7.26 -3.12
C ILE A 219 4.65 -7.84 -4.18
N GLY A 220 5.03 -7.71 -5.45
CA GLY A 220 4.29 -8.28 -6.58
C GLY A 220 4.94 -9.56 -7.05
N ILE A 221 4.19 -10.66 -7.10
CA ILE A 221 4.60 -11.95 -7.61
C ILE A 221 3.95 -12.18 -8.96
N ASP A 222 4.75 -12.39 -9.98
CA ASP A 222 4.29 -12.84 -11.29
C ASP A 222 4.26 -14.37 -11.30
N ASP A 223 3.06 -14.94 -11.25
CA ASP A 223 2.86 -16.39 -11.19
C ASP A 223 3.36 -17.09 -12.46
N GLU A 224 3.35 -16.41 -13.62
CA GLU A 224 3.91 -16.93 -14.88
C GLU A 224 5.42 -17.03 -14.80
N ALA A 225 6.08 -15.96 -14.36
CA ALA A 225 7.53 -15.97 -14.17
C ALA A 225 7.97 -16.97 -13.08
N ALA A 226 7.18 -17.10 -12.00
CA ALA A 226 7.43 -18.10 -10.96
C ALA A 226 7.30 -19.54 -11.48
N TYR A 227 6.31 -19.81 -12.34
CA TYR A 227 6.18 -21.10 -13.00
C TYR A 227 7.38 -21.40 -13.90
N ILE A 228 7.78 -20.47 -14.77
CA ILE A 228 8.93 -20.62 -15.66
C ILE A 228 10.22 -20.83 -14.87
N ARG A 229 10.43 -20.05 -13.81
CA ARG A 229 11.60 -20.24 -12.93
C ARG A 229 11.61 -21.66 -12.36
N LYS A 230 10.47 -22.16 -11.89
CA LYS A 230 10.33 -23.53 -11.38
C LYS A 230 10.69 -24.57 -12.45
N VAL A 231 10.22 -24.40 -13.70
CA VAL A 231 10.55 -25.32 -14.81
C VAL A 231 12.08 -25.32 -15.06
N MET A 232 12.72 -24.16 -15.06
CA MET A 232 14.17 -24.07 -15.25
C MET A 232 14.95 -24.70 -14.08
N ASP A 233 14.49 -24.50 -12.85
CA ASP A 233 15.10 -25.11 -11.66
C ASP A 233 14.93 -26.63 -11.64
N ASP A 234 13.74 -27.13 -11.98
CA ASP A 234 13.45 -28.57 -12.09
C ASP A 234 14.29 -29.23 -13.19
N PHE A 235 14.43 -28.57 -14.37
CA PHE A 235 15.33 -28.99 -15.43
C PHE A 235 16.75 -29.11 -14.92
N LYS A 236 17.29 -28.06 -14.32
CA LYS A 236 18.64 -28.04 -13.78
C LYS A 236 18.89 -29.15 -12.77
N LYS A 237 17.96 -29.32 -11.83
CA LYS A 237 18.04 -30.37 -10.79
C LYS A 237 17.99 -31.78 -11.37
N THR A 238 17.20 -31.97 -12.42
CA THR A 238 16.93 -33.33 -12.96
C THR A 238 18.00 -33.78 -13.97
N TYR A 239 18.49 -32.86 -14.78
CA TYR A 239 19.28 -33.22 -15.98
C TYR A 239 20.70 -32.69 -15.95
N ILE A 240 21.09 -31.80 -15.05
CA ILE A 240 22.43 -31.21 -15.03
C ILE A 240 23.21 -31.72 -13.82
N THR A 241 24.46 -32.13 -14.04
CA THR A 241 25.40 -32.53 -12.99
C THR A 241 26.66 -31.67 -13.04
N ASP A 242 27.39 -31.59 -11.93
CA ASP A 242 28.62 -30.79 -11.83
C ASP A 242 29.73 -31.35 -12.72
N SER A 243 29.69 -32.65 -13.08
CA SER A 243 30.67 -33.30 -13.96
C SER A 243 30.45 -33.03 -15.44
N MET A 244 29.33 -32.41 -15.83
CA MET A 244 29.07 -32.08 -17.24
C MET A 244 29.94 -30.93 -17.71
N THR A 245 30.49 -31.08 -18.94
CA THR A 245 31.15 -29.98 -19.66
C THR A 245 30.12 -28.93 -20.08
N GLU A 246 30.55 -27.75 -20.48
CA GLU A 246 29.68 -26.72 -21.01
C GLU A 246 28.91 -27.19 -22.26
N TYR A 247 29.59 -27.92 -23.15
CA TYR A 247 28.94 -28.52 -24.33
C TYR A 247 27.84 -29.50 -23.93
N GLN A 248 28.09 -30.40 -22.99
CA GLN A 248 27.10 -31.36 -22.53
C GLN A 248 25.88 -30.67 -21.88
N LYS A 249 26.10 -29.58 -21.14
CA LYS A 249 25.00 -28.76 -20.59
C LYS A 249 24.19 -28.14 -21.71
N MET A 250 24.84 -27.53 -22.71
CA MET A 250 24.18 -26.93 -23.87
C MET A 250 23.37 -27.97 -24.65
N GLU A 251 23.94 -29.13 -24.93
CA GLU A 251 23.29 -30.24 -25.63
C GLU A 251 22.06 -30.75 -24.85
N LYS A 252 22.16 -30.82 -23.52
CA LYS A 252 21.05 -31.22 -22.67
C LYS A 252 19.87 -30.20 -22.73
N VAL A 253 20.18 -28.92 -22.81
CA VAL A 253 19.16 -27.86 -23.04
C VAL A 253 18.46 -28.06 -24.39
N ALA A 254 19.23 -28.25 -25.45
CA ALA A 254 18.70 -28.46 -26.80
C ALA A 254 17.80 -29.70 -26.86
N TRP A 255 18.28 -30.82 -26.29
CA TRP A 255 17.51 -32.06 -26.16
C TRP A 255 16.21 -31.85 -25.42
N TYR A 256 16.23 -31.24 -24.22
CA TYR A 256 15.06 -31.04 -23.36
C TYR A 256 14.00 -30.24 -24.09
N LEU A 257 14.36 -29.08 -24.64
CA LEU A 257 13.40 -28.23 -25.33
C LEU A 257 12.85 -28.89 -26.62
N SER A 258 13.60 -29.75 -27.27
CA SER A 258 13.14 -30.51 -28.42
C SER A 258 12.29 -31.74 -28.06
N ALA A 259 12.54 -32.36 -26.89
CA ALA A 259 11.82 -33.56 -26.44
C ALA A 259 10.47 -33.22 -25.76
N GLU A 260 10.45 -32.20 -24.93
CA GLU A 260 9.30 -31.91 -24.06
C GLU A 260 8.30 -30.92 -24.65
N TYR A 261 8.72 -30.08 -25.65
CA TYR A 261 7.90 -29.02 -26.20
C TYR A 261 7.46 -29.32 -27.64
N ASP A 262 6.20 -28.96 -27.97
CA ASP A 262 5.63 -29.15 -29.29
C ASP A 262 5.92 -27.98 -30.23
N TYR A 263 6.27 -28.30 -31.48
CA TYR A 263 6.33 -27.28 -32.52
C TYR A 263 4.93 -26.89 -32.98
N GLN A 264 4.68 -25.60 -33.00
CA GLN A 264 3.45 -25.03 -33.56
C GLN A 264 3.78 -23.68 -34.21
N LEU A 265 3.45 -23.55 -35.50
CA LEU A 265 3.74 -22.34 -36.26
C LEU A 265 2.84 -21.18 -35.79
N TYR A 266 3.27 -20.48 -34.77
CA TYR A 266 2.80 -19.17 -34.35
C TYR A 266 3.90 -18.55 -33.48
N GLN A 267 3.92 -17.24 -33.33
CA GLN A 267 5.00 -16.54 -32.65
C GLN A 267 4.62 -16.19 -31.19
N PRO A 268 4.64 -17.15 -30.25
CA PRO A 268 4.44 -16.83 -28.84
C PRO A 268 5.70 -16.18 -28.27
N SER A 269 5.57 -15.51 -27.12
CA SER A 269 6.76 -15.22 -26.33
C SER A 269 7.41 -16.53 -25.85
N TRP A 270 8.70 -16.53 -25.53
CA TRP A 270 9.36 -17.72 -25.00
C TRP A 270 8.75 -18.18 -23.66
N GLY A 271 8.23 -17.25 -22.86
CA GLY A 271 7.51 -17.59 -21.63
C GLY A 271 6.20 -18.31 -21.93
N GLU A 272 5.42 -17.84 -22.91
CA GLU A 272 4.20 -18.52 -23.36
C GLU A 272 4.52 -19.91 -23.91
N TYR A 273 5.64 -20.07 -24.65
CA TYR A 273 6.16 -21.36 -25.11
C TYR A 273 6.41 -22.32 -23.95
N ILE A 274 7.09 -21.89 -22.89
CA ILE A 274 7.34 -22.72 -21.71
C ILE A 274 6.04 -23.08 -20.97
N ILE A 275 5.11 -22.14 -20.83
CA ILE A 275 3.85 -22.35 -20.12
C ILE A 275 2.92 -23.30 -20.88
N THR A 276 2.79 -23.12 -22.18
CA THR A 276 1.83 -23.86 -23.00
C THR A 276 2.37 -25.18 -23.54
N GLY A 277 3.69 -25.35 -23.52
CA GLY A 277 4.39 -26.50 -24.13
C GLY A 277 4.44 -26.43 -25.65
N LYS A 278 4.10 -25.31 -26.29
CA LYS A 278 3.96 -25.17 -27.75
C LYS A 278 4.51 -23.84 -28.26
N GLY A 279 5.20 -23.90 -29.40
CA GLY A 279 5.71 -22.68 -30.06
C GLY A 279 6.56 -22.98 -31.27
N ASP A 280 7.05 -21.94 -31.89
CA ASP A 280 7.91 -22.00 -33.07
C ASP A 280 9.40 -21.88 -32.73
N CYS A 281 10.24 -21.89 -33.78
CA CYS A 281 11.69 -21.75 -33.62
C CYS A 281 12.09 -20.40 -32.99
N PHE A 282 11.31 -19.33 -33.18
CA PHE A 282 11.61 -18.03 -32.59
C PHE A 282 11.42 -18.01 -31.06
N ALA A 283 10.37 -18.65 -30.56
CA ALA A 283 10.16 -18.81 -29.12
C ALA A 283 11.19 -19.77 -28.52
N SER A 284 11.45 -20.88 -29.21
CA SER A 284 12.40 -21.90 -28.76
C SER A 284 13.84 -21.37 -28.66
N ARG A 285 14.32 -20.57 -29.65
CA ARG A 285 15.69 -19.97 -29.58
C ARG A 285 15.89 -19.11 -28.34
N VAL A 286 14.85 -18.33 -27.97
CA VAL A 286 14.92 -17.49 -26.78
C VAL A 286 14.90 -18.34 -25.51
N ALA A 287 14.15 -19.44 -25.49
CA ALA A 287 14.16 -20.39 -24.39
C ALA A 287 15.56 -21.04 -24.25
N VAL A 288 16.17 -21.53 -25.34
CA VAL A 288 17.56 -22.07 -25.34
C VAL A 288 18.53 -21.06 -24.75
N MET A 289 18.45 -19.79 -25.18
CA MET A 289 19.30 -18.73 -24.65
C MET A 289 19.19 -18.57 -23.13
N TYR A 290 17.95 -18.49 -22.63
CA TYR A 290 17.73 -18.28 -21.19
C TYR A 290 18.12 -19.51 -20.36
N PHE A 291 17.84 -20.73 -20.81
CA PHE A 291 18.28 -21.95 -20.14
C PHE A 291 19.82 -22.08 -20.11
N CYS A 292 20.49 -21.79 -21.23
CA CYS A 292 21.97 -21.79 -21.28
C CYS A 292 22.53 -20.72 -20.32
N ARG A 293 22.00 -19.50 -20.32
CA ARG A 293 22.47 -18.44 -19.42
C ARG A 293 22.27 -18.79 -17.95
N ASP A 294 21.17 -19.47 -17.60
CA ASP A 294 20.92 -19.94 -16.24
C ASP A 294 21.91 -21.01 -15.77
N LEU A 295 22.52 -21.73 -16.71
CA LEU A 295 23.59 -22.66 -16.46
C LEU A 295 25.02 -22.03 -16.50
N GLY A 296 25.07 -20.68 -16.64
CA GLY A 296 26.32 -19.93 -16.67
C GLY A 296 27.01 -19.86 -18.04
N LEU A 297 26.33 -20.34 -19.11
CA LEU A 297 26.90 -20.30 -20.48
C LEU A 297 26.67 -18.91 -21.12
N HIS A 298 27.59 -18.51 -21.99
CA HIS A 298 27.39 -17.35 -22.84
C HIS A 298 26.46 -17.72 -23.99
N ALA A 299 25.29 -17.14 -24.05
CA ALA A 299 24.28 -17.42 -25.07
C ALA A 299 23.55 -16.16 -25.55
N GLY A 300 23.19 -16.14 -26.82
CA GLY A 300 22.46 -15.06 -27.46
C GLY A 300 21.82 -15.56 -28.75
N TYR A 301 21.06 -14.70 -29.43
CA TYR A 301 20.51 -15.02 -30.73
C TYR A 301 20.71 -13.85 -31.69
N CYS A 302 21.01 -14.14 -32.93
CA CYS A 302 20.99 -13.12 -33.97
C CYS A 302 19.56 -12.86 -34.41
N PRO A 303 19.12 -11.59 -34.47
CA PRO A 303 17.84 -11.28 -35.07
C PRO A 303 17.93 -11.52 -36.58
N ASP A 304 17.13 -12.47 -37.02
CA ASP A 304 16.70 -12.74 -38.38
C ASP A 304 17.62 -12.43 -39.54
N TYR A 305 18.41 -13.40 -39.92
CA TYR A 305 19.07 -13.41 -41.22
C TYR A 305 18.50 -14.49 -42.15
N ASP A 306 17.96 -15.55 -41.60
CA ASP A 306 17.26 -16.62 -42.29
C ASP A 306 15.94 -16.92 -41.64
N ALA A 307 15.01 -17.57 -42.30
CA ALA A 307 13.66 -17.92 -41.81
C ALA A 307 13.64 -18.83 -40.56
N HIS A 308 14.81 -19.03 -39.90
CA HIS A 308 14.98 -19.86 -38.70
C HIS A 308 15.51 -19.09 -37.51
N GLY A 309 14.92 -19.40 -36.35
CA GLY A 309 15.38 -18.89 -35.07
C GLY A 309 16.48 -19.80 -34.48
N ASP A 310 17.75 -19.37 -34.53
CA ASP A 310 18.89 -20.08 -33.97
C ASP A 310 19.46 -19.34 -32.75
N THR A 311 20.04 -20.11 -31.83
CA THR A 311 20.76 -19.58 -30.64
C THR A 311 22.27 -19.76 -30.84
N VAL A 312 23.04 -18.71 -30.57
CA VAL A 312 24.50 -18.78 -30.50
C VAL A 312 24.87 -19.04 -29.05
N VAL A 313 25.71 -20.08 -28.83
CA VAL A 313 26.17 -20.47 -27.49
C VAL A 313 27.67 -20.69 -27.51
N ARG A 314 28.41 -20.13 -26.54
CA ARG A 314 29.81 -20.50 -26.30
C ARG A 314 29.85 -21.59 -25.24
N ALA A 315 30.57 -22.66 -25.54
CA ALA A 315 30.79 -23.81 -24.67
C ALA A 315 32.18 -24.45 -24.93
N ASP A 316 32.88 -24.81 -23.87
CA ASP A 316 34.21 -25.43 -23.90
C ASP A 316 35.20 -24.68 -24.84
N GLY A 317 35.14 -23.32 -24.81
CA GLY A 317 36.01 -22.45 -25.59
C GLY A 317 35.66 -22.32 -27.09
N LYS A 318 34.58 -22.96 -27.55
CA LYS A 318 34.08 -22.89 -28.92
C LYS A 318 32.70 -22.26 -29.00
N VAL A 319 32.34 -21.75 -30.17
CA VAL A 319 31.02 -21.14 -30.43
C VAL A 319 30.18 -22.09 -31.27
N TYR A 320 28.92 -22.24 -30.92
CA TYR A 320 28.01 -23.17 -31.55
C TYR A 320 26.69 -22.45 -31.95
N LEU A 321 26.15 -22.90 -33.07
CA LEU A 321 24.78 -22.58 -33.48
C LEU A 321 23.86 -23.72 -33.04
N VAL A 322 22.89 -23.39 -32.19
CA VAL A 322 21.91 -24.35 -31.63
C VAL A 322 20.54 -24.08 -32.24
N THR A 323 20.00 -25.07 -32.90
CA THR A 323 18.69 -25.03 -33.55
C THR A 323 17.76 -26.01 -32.88
N THR A 324 16.60 -25.57 -32.45
CA THR A 324 15.54 -26.38 -31.83
C THR A 324 14.15 -25.97 -32.40
N GLY A 325 13.10 -26.72 -32.11
CA GLY A 325 11.74 -26.37 -32.53
C GLY A 325 11.48 -26.49 -34.03
N PHE A 326 12.00 -27.56 -34.65
CA PHE A 326 12.05 -27.67 -36.12
C PHE A 326 11.09 -28.67 -36.71
N ASN A 327 10.46 -29.55 -35.89
CA ASN A 327 9.78 -30.69 -36.49
C ASN A 327 8.44 -30.97 -35.79
N GLU A 328 7.37 -31.00 -36.56
CA GLU A 328 6.03 -31.43 -36.13
C GLU A 328 5.96 -32.94 -35.85
N LYS A 329 6.91 -33.73 -36.38
CA LYS A 329 6.94 -35.20 -36.23
C LYS A 329 7.96 -35.63 -35.20
N LYS A 330 7.57 -36.56 -34.33
CA LYS A 330 8.49 -37.26 -33.39
C LYS A 330 9.31 -38.36 -34.12
N PRO A 331 10.57 -38.62 -33.76
CA PRO A 331 11.35 -37.93 -32.74
C PRO A 331 11.77 -36.53 -33.19
N ARG A 332 11.65 -35.56 -32.29
CA ARG A 332 12.05 -34.19 -32.55
C ARG A 332 13.55 -34.12 -32.49
N THR A 333 14.12 -33.39 -33.46
CA THR A 333 15.56 -33.25 -33.60
C THR A 333 15.98 -31.84 -33.22
N TYR A 334 17.20 -31.74 -32.72
CA TYR A 334 17.93 -30.49 -32.58
C TYR A 334 19.23 -30.62 -33.36
N TRP A 335 19.83 -29.48 -33.73
CA TRP A 335 21.14 -29.46 -34.39
C TRP A 335 22.07 -28.54 -33.58
N ILE A 336 23.29 -28.97 -33.43
CA ILE A 336 24.37 -28.19 -32.81
C ILE A 336 25.53 -28.24 -33.80
N ASN A 337 25.85 -27.10 -34.40
CA ASN A 337 26.93 -26.95 -35.35
C ASN A 337 27.99 -25.99 -34.81
N GLU A 338 29.25 -26.37 -34.87
CA GLU A 338 30.33 -25.44 -34.52
C GLU A 338 30.28 -24.26 -35.51
N MET A 339 30.34 -23.04 -34.99
CA MET A 339 30.25 -21.80 -35.75
C MET A 339 31.66 -21.22 -35.95
N THR A 340 32.02 -20.90 -37.19
CA THR A 340 33.27 -20.16 -37.47
C THR A 340 33.06 -18.67 -37.19
N ARG A 341 34.14 -17.93 -36.95
CA ARG A 341 34.11 -16.48 -36.81
C ARG A 341 33.50 -15.79 -38.03
N GLU A 342 33.87 -16.22 -39.25
CA GLU A 342 33.35 -15.70 -40.51
C GLU A 342 31.80 -15.85 -40.58
N LEU A 343 31.29 -17.03 -40.20
CA LEU A 343 29.86 -17.28 -40.18
C LEU A 343 29.13 -16.44 -39.12
N PHE A 344 29.77 -16.26 -37.96
CA PHE A 344 29.24 -15.38 -36.90
C PHE A 344 29.11 -13.94 -37.38
N ASP A 345 30.18 -13.37 -37.95
CA ASP A 345 30.21 -11.99 -38.45
C ASP A 345 29.18 -11.79 -39.56
N LYS A 346 29.05 -12.77 -40.47
CA LYS A 346 28.02 -12.76 -41.52
C LYS A 346 26.59 -12.75 -40.95
N ARG A 347 26.31 -13.47 -39.85
CA ARG A 347 25.00 -13.56 -39.21
C ARG A 347 24.76 -12.43 -38.23
N ASN A 348 25.78 -11.65 -37.87
CA ASN A 348 25.70 -10.54 -36.90
C ASN A 348 26.11 -9.19 -37.50
N PRO A 349 25.64 -8.80 -38.72
CA PRO A 349 26.12 -7.63 -39.45
C PRO A 349 25.89 -6.29 -38.78
N LYS A 350 24.99 -6.24 -37.80
CA LYS A 350 24.69 -5.04 -37.00
C LYS A 350 25.22 -5.08 -35.57
N ASN A 351 26.15 -6.03 -35.30
CA ASN A 351 26.74 -6.24 -33.98
C ASN A 351 25.68 -6.34 -32.84
N PHE A 352 24.56 -7.03 -33.08
CA PHE A 352 23.58 -7.32 -32.05
C PHE A 352 24.13 -8.18 -30.90
N LEU A 353 25.02 -9.11 -31.25
CA LEU A 353 25.81 -9.89 -30.33
C LEU A 353 27.21 -9.29 -30.26
N ASP A 354 27.69 -9.11 -29.04
CA ASP A 354 29.06 -8.67 -28.83
C ASP A 354 30.03 -9.79 -29.16
N PRO A 355 30.90 -9.63 -30.17
CA PRO A 355 31.88 -10.63 -30.52
C PRO A 355 32.84 -11.00 -29.39
N GLU A 356 33.23 -10.02 -28.56
CA GLU A 356 34.09 -10.24 -27.39
C GLU A 356 33.44 -11.20 -26.39
N TYR A 357 32.12 -11.07 -26.17
CA TYR A 357 31.35 -11.94 -25.28
C TYR A 357 31.37 -13.42 -25.73
N PHE A 358 31.44 -13.69 -27.03
CA PHE A 358 31.43 -15.06 -27.56
C PHE A 358 32.84 -15.60 -27.87
N TRP A 359 33.76 -14.76 -28.29
CA TRP A 359 35.10 -15.21 -28.74
C TRP A 359 36.21 -14.92 -27.72
N GLY A 360 35.96 -13.99 -26.79
CA GLY A 360 36.92 -13.65 -25.72
C GLY A 360 38.14 -12.90 -26.21
N GLU A 361 38.00 -12.12 -27.30
CA GLU A 361 39.09 -11.34 -27.93
C GLU A 361 39.01 -9.87 -27.50
#